data_08cd6134eea9ca3ec3024433298fd74b
#
_entry.id   08cd6134eea9ca3ec3024433298fd74b
#
_cell.length_a   1.000
_cell.length_b   1.000
_cell.length_c   1.000
_cell.angle_alpha   90.00
_cell.angle_beta   90.00
_cell.angle_gamma   90.00
#
_symmetry.space_group_name_H-M   'P 1'
#
loop_
_entity.id
_entity.type
_entity.pdbx_description
1 polymer ?
#
loop_
_entity_poly.entity_id
_entity_poly.type
_entity_poly.pdbx_seq_one_letter_code
_entity_poly.pdbx_strand_id
1 'polypeptide(L)'
;MILKVELVPSTSWGNNLRSEANLSKAQWDKLRKQCYRDANYKCEVCNGKGDKWPVECHEIWHYDDANKVQTLRGLIALCPTCHKAKHLGRTLSVESQEVQDKVLRQLMEINDLDVDELEEYIVEVFQKHAERSQYRWSLDLSWLKAL
;
A
#
# COMPACT_ATOMS: atom_id res chain seq x y z
N MET A 1 14.78 -0.43 3.00
CA MET A 1 13.65 -0.64 3.92
C MET A 1 12.72 -1.70 3.32
N ILE A 2 12.37 -2.70 4.11
CA ILE A 2 11.59 -3.87 3.65
C ILE A 2 10.08 -3.58 3.62
N LEU A 3 9.55 -3.03 4.70
CA LEU A 3 8.14 -2.63 4.80
C LEU A 3 8.04 -1.10 4.72
N LYS A 4 7.69 -0.60 3.53
CA LYS A 4 7.56 0.84 3.29
C LYS A 4 6.12 1.29 3.50
N VAL A 5 5.95 2.45 4.11
CA VAL A 5 4.67 3.18 4.10
C VAL A 5 4.50 3.80 2.72
N GLU A 6 3.35 3.58 2.10
CA GLU A 6 3.06 4.04 0.74
C GLU A 6 1.75 4.82 0.72
N LEU A 7 1.82 6.11 1.07
CA LEU A 7 0.65 6.97 1.11
C LEU A 7 0.27 7.45 -0.30
N VAL A 8 -1.00 7.23 -0.65
CA VAL A 8 -1.55 7.73 -1.92
C VAL A 8 -1.88 9.22 -1.76
N PRO A 9 -1.40 10.10 -2.67
CA PRO A 9 -1.77 11.51 -2.63
C PRO A 9 -3.28 11.70 -2.56
N SER A 10 -3.76 12.66 -1.77
CA SER A 10 -5.20 12.90 -1.61
C SER A 10 -5.90 13.22 -2.94
N THR A 11 -5.18 13.81 -3.88
CA THR A 11 -5.67 14.10 -5.24
C THR A 11 -5.81 12.86 -6.11
N SER A 12 -5.29 11.70 -5.66
CA SER A 12 -5.28 10.45 -6.43
C SER A 12 -6.09 9.32 -5.77
N TRP A 13 -6.89 9.60 -4.75
CA TRP A 13 -7.64 8.55 -4.04
C TRP A 13 -8.64 7.80 -4.93
N GLY A 14 -9.12 8.41 -6.02
CA GLY A 14 -9.94 7.75 -7.04
C GLY A 14 -9.16 6.94 -8.06
N ASN A 15 -7.83 7.06 -8.10
CA ASN A 15 -6.97 6.39 -9.05
C ASN A 15 -6.54 5.02 -8.52
N ASN A 16 -7.48 4.08 -8.44
CA ASN A 16 -7.21 2.71 -7.97
C ASN A 16 -7.87 1.69 -8.92
N LEU A 17 -7.41 0.44 -8.84
CA LEU A 17 -7.89 -0.62 -9.73
C LEU A 17 -9.32 -1.06 -9.42
N ARG A 18 -9.80 -0.83 -8.20
CA ARG A 18 -11.17 -1.15 -7.81
C ARG A 18 -12.19 -0.14 -8.32
N SER A 19 -11.74 1.00 -8.83
CA SER A 19 -12.60 1.97 -9.48
C SER A 19 -13.16 1.36 -10.77
N GLU A 20 -14.49 1.37 -10.96
CA GLU A 20 -15.15 0.86 -12.15
C GLU A 20 -14.70 1.54 -13.44
N ALA A 21 -14.17 2.78 -13.35
CA ALA A 21 -13.57 3.48 -14.48
C ALA A 21 -12.31 2.77 -15.01
N ASN A 22 -11.62 2.00 -14.17
CA ASN A 22 -10.37 1.32 -14.52
C ASN A 22 -10.58 -0.17 -14.78
N LEU A 23 -11.24 -0.89 -13.84
CA LEU A 23 -11.53 -2.32 -13.97
C LEU A 23 -12.95 -2.61 -13.49
N SER A 24 -13.60 -3.60 -14.13
CA SER A 24 -14.83 -4.15 -13.60
C SER A 24 -14.56 -4.92 -12.31
N LYS A 25 -15.60 -5.15 -11.51
CA LYS A 25 -15.49 -5.98 -10.30
C LYS A 25 -14.95 -7.37 -10.61
N ALA A 26 -15.42 -7.98 -11.70
CA ALA A 26 -14.96 -9.32 -12.12
C ALA A 26 -13.47 -9.32 -12.48
N GLN A 27 -13.00 -8.31 -13.20
CA GLN A 27 -11.58 -8.17 -13.56
C GLN A 27 -10.71 -7.99 -12.32
N TRP A 28 -11.12 -7.11 -11.39
CA TRP A 28 -10.41 -6.91 -10.13
C TRP A 28 -10.37 -8.19 -9.29
N ASP A 29 -11.50 -8.88 -9.15
CA ASP A 29 -11.57 -10.14 -8.39
C ASP A 29 -10.62 -11.20 -8.97
N LYS A 30 -10.54 -11.29 -10.30
CA LYS A 30 -9.62 -12.21 -10.96
C LYS A 30 -8.16 -11.88 -10.66
N LEU A 31 -7.80 -10.60 -10.75
CA LEU A 31 -6.42 -10.14 -10.48
C LEU A 31 -6.02 -10.35 -9.02
N ARG A 32 -6.85 -9.94 -8.07
CA ARG A 32 -6.52 -10.09 -6.65
C ARG A 32 -6.40 -11.56 -6.23
N LYS A 33 -7.26 -12.42 -6.73
CA LYS A 33 -7.21 -13.86 -6.44
C LYS A 33 -5.95 -14.51 -7.04
N GLN A 34 -5.54 -14.08 -8.22
CA GLN A 34 -4.26 -14.52 -8.80
C GLN A 34 -3.08 -14.06 -7.94
N CYS A 35 -3.11 -12.83 -7.48
CA CYS A 35 -2.10 -12.28 -6.55
C CYS A 35 -1.98 -13.16 -5.29
N TYR A 36 -3.08 -13.58 -4.69
CA TYR A 36 -3.08 -14.45 -3.52
C TYR A 36 -2.47 -15.82 -3.82
N ARG A 37 -2.85 -16.43 -4.94
CA ARG A 37 -2.32 -17.75 -5.36
C ARG A 37 -0.82 -17.68 -5.64
N ASP A 38 -0.37 -16.66 -6.35
CA ASP A 38 1.05 -16.47 -6.69
C ASP A 38 1.93 -16.32 -5.44
N ALA A 39 1.38 -15.73 -4.38
CA ALA A 39 2.04 -15.59 -3.07
C ALA A 39 1.88 -16.82 -2.17
N ASN A 40 1.20 -17.86 -2.66
CA ASN A 40 0.88 -19.05 -1.87
C ASN A 40 0.13 -18.71 -0.57
N TYR A 41 -0.73 -17.69 -0.62
CA TYR A 41 -1.55 -17.19 0.49
C TYR A 41 -0.73 -16.74 1.71
N LYS A 42 0.49 -16.28 1.49
CA LYS A 42 1.37 -15.74 2.52
C LYS A 42 1.75 -14.30 2.22
N CYS A 43 1.94 -13.50 3.27
CA CYS A 43 2.43 -12.14 3.13
C CYS A 43 3.81 -12.14 2.48
N GLU A 44 3.97 -11.40 1.38
CA GLU A 44 5.25 -11.33 0.67
C GLU A 44 6.29 -10.48 1.40
N VAL A 45 5.91 -9.78 2.47
CA VAL A 45 6.83 -9.01 3.30
C VAL A 45 7.26 -9.78 4.55
N CYS A 46 6.29 -10.24 5.38
CA CYS A 46 6.61 -10.89 6.66
C CYS A 46 6.45 -12.41 6.65
N ASN A 47 5.96 -12.98 5.55
CA ASN A 47 5.68 -14.40 5.38
C ASN A 47 4.58 -14.94 6.32
N GLY A 48 3.86 -14.06 7.00
CA GLY A 48 2.76 -14.41 7.90
C GLY A 48 1.40 -14.42 7.21
N LYS A 49 0.37 -14.64 8.00
CA LYS A 49 -1.03 -14.67 7.56
C LYS A 49 -1.90 -13.91 8.56
N GLY A 50 -3.03 -13.37 8.08
CA GLY A 50 -4.04 -12.79 8.94
C GLY A 50 -4.88 -13.86 9.65
N ASP A 51 -5.60 -13.45 10.70
CA ASP A 51 -6.45 -14.34 11.51
C ASP A 51 -7.74 -14.74 10.80
N LYS A 52 -8.39 -13.79 10.10
CA LYS A 52 -9.67 -14.01 9.42
C LYS A 52 -9.49 -14.43 7.97
N TRP A 53 -8.59 -13.78 7.27
CA TRP A 53 -8.14 -14.13 5.91
C TRP A 53 -6.62 -13.95 5.83
N PRO A 54 -5.94 -14.77 5.00
CA PRO A 54 -4.48 -14.80 5.04
C PRO A 54 -3.83 -13.54 4.51
N VAL A 55 -4.28 -13.03 3.36
CA VAL A 55 -3.65 -11.89 2.70
C VAL A 55 -4.68 -11.02 1.98
N GLU A 56 -4.25 -9.79 1.70
CA GLU A 56 -4.97 -8.79 0.92
C GLU A 56 -4.09 -8.36 -0.24
N CYS A 57 -4.70 -7.88 -1.32
CA CYS A 57 -3.96 -7.42 -2.50
C CYS A 57 -3.71 -5.93 -2.41
N HIS A 58 -2.44 -5.54 -2.54
CA HIS A 58 -2.00 -4.15 -2.51
C HIS A 58 -1.44 -3.75 -3.86
N GLU A 59 -1.83 -2.59 -4.37
CA GLU A 59 -1.34 -2.01 -5.62
C GLU A 59 0.00 -1.32 -5.37
N ILE A 60 1.01 -1.66 -6.17
CA ILE A 60 2.33 -1.03 -6.10
C ILE A 60 2.37 0.15 -7.07
N TRP A 61 2.46 1.36 -6.55
CA TRP A 61 2.49 2.58 -7.32
C TRP A 61 3.88 3.22 -7.33
N HIS A 62 4.28 3.72 -8.48
CA HIS A 62 5.43 4.60 -8.63
C HIS A 62 4.96 6.01 -8.97
N TYR A 63 5.51 7.00 -8.27
CA TYR A 63 5.19 8.42 -8.50
C TYR A 63 6.38 9.12 -9.14
N ASP A 64 6.22 9.53 -10.41
CA ASP A 64 7.18 10.39 -11.09
C ASP A 64 6.87 11.84 -10.67
N ASP A 65 7.63 12.35 -9.71
CA ASP A 65 7.39 13.68 -9.14
C ASP A 65 7.65 14.81 -10.12
N ALA A 66 8.53 14.61 -11.12
CA ALA A 66 8.83 15.62 -12.14
C ALA A 66 7.66 15.78 -13.13
N ASN A 67 7.13 14.67 -13.63
CA ASN A 67 6.09 14.66 -14.66
C ASN A 67 4.67 14.47 -14.08
N LYS A 68 4.54 14.25 -12.77
CA LYS A 68 3.28 14.01 -12.07
C LYS A 68 2.52 12.82 -12.67
N VAL A 69 3.22 11.69 -12.83
CA VAL A 69 2.64 10.44 -13.34
C VAL A 69 2.64 9.39 -12.23
N GLN A 70 1.48 8.81 -11.98
CA GLN A 70 1.28 7.68 -11.07
C GLN A 70 1.21 6.41 -11.91
N THR A 71 2.22 5.56 -11.81
CA THR A 71 2.35 4.35 -12.62
C THR A 71 2.13 3.10 -11.79
N LEU A 72 1.23 2.23 -12.25
CA LEU A 72 1.07 0.90 -11.64
C LEU A 72 2.28 0.03 -11.98
N ARG A 73 2.95 -0.49 -10.96
CA ARG A 73 4.14 -1.36 -11.11
C ARG A 73 3.85 -2.83 -10.88
N GLY A 74 2.77 -3.15 -10.19
CA GLY A 74 2.41 -4.51 -9.89
C GLY A 74 1.44 -4.62 -8.73
N LEU A 75 1.24 -5.86 -8.29
CA LEU A 75 0.41 -6.20 -7.15
C LEU A 75 1.26 -7.03 -6.17
N ILE A 76 0.99 -6.89 -4.89
CA ILE A 76 1.65 -7.65 -3.84
C ILE A 76 0.63 -8.15 -2.83
N ALA A 77 0.78 -9.38 -2.38
CA ALA A 77 -0.06 -9.96 -1.34
C ALA A 77 0.53 -9.65 0.04
N LEU A 78 -0.27 -9.05 0.91
CA LEU A 78 0.15 -8.63 2.25
C LEU A 78 -0.84 -9.13 3.30
N CYS A 79 -0.32 -9.56 4.45
CA CYS A 79 -1.20 -9.80 5.60
C CYS A 79 -1.87 -8.47 6.01
N PRO A 80 -3.02 -8.52 6.71
CA PRO A 80 -3.72 -7.28 7.08
C PRO A 80 -2.86 -6.27 7.84
N THR A 81 -1.93 -6.71 8.68
CA THR A 81 -1.05 -5.81 9.45
C THR A 81 -0.05 -5.10 8.55
N CYS A 82 0.64 -5.80 7.65
CA CYS A 82 1.55 -5.19 6.69
C CYS A 82 0.80 -4.27 5.71
N HIS A 83 -0.41 -4.64 5.30
CA HIS A 83 -1.24 -3.81 4.44
C HIS A 83 -1.65 -2.50 5.12
N LYS A 84 -2.02 -2.58 6.41
CA LYS A 84 -2.33 -1.39 7.22
C LYS A 84 -1.10 -0.49 7.41
N ALA A 85 0.10 -1.07 7.44
CA ALA A 85 1.34 -0.29 7.48
C ALA A 85 1.56 0.50 6.18
N LYS A 86 1.24 -0.09 5.02
CA LYS A 86 1.27 0.62 3.73
C LYS A 86 0.34 1.83 3.75
N HIS A 87 -0.85 1.68 4.31
CA HIS A 87 -1.87 2.73 4.42
C HIS A 87 -1.89 3.36 5.82
N LEU A 88 -0.72 3.75 6.31
CA LEU A 88 -0.55 4.24 7.69
C LEU A 88 -1.43 5.46 8.00
N GLY A 89 -1.62 6.36 7.04
CA GLY A 89 -2.48 7.54 7.22
C GLY A 89 -3.91 7.14 7.60
N ARG A 90 -4.50 6.19 6.88
CA ARG A 90 -5.82 5.65 7.19
C ARG A 90 -5.79 4.90 8.54
N THR A 91 -4.78 4.09 8.78
CA THR A 91 -4.63 3.31 10.00
C THR A 91 -4.64 4.21 11.24
N LEU A 92 -3.86 5.29 11.22
CA LEU A 92 -3.79 6.24 12.33
C LEU A 92 -5.08 7.07 12.50
N SER A 93 -5.92 7.14 11.47
CA SER A 93 -7.16 7.92 11.49
C SER A 93 -8.38 7.11 11.95
N VAL A 94 -8.47 5.83 11.59
CA VAL A 94 -9.72 5.05 11.76
C VAL A 94 -9.60 3.79 12.61
N GLU A 95 -8.39 3.26 12.81
CA GLU A 95 -8.22 2.02 13.57
C GLU A 95 -8.13 2.28 15.08
N SER A 96 -8.41 1.23 15.87
CA SER A 96 -8.24 1.30 17.32
C SER A 96 -6.78 1.51 17.71
N GLN A 97 -6.54 1.99 18.93
CA GLN A 97 -5.18 2.17 19.44
C GLN A 97 -4.40 0.84 19.47
N GLU A 98 -5.07 -0.26 19.79
CA GLU A 98 -4.46 -1.59 19.79
C GLU A 98 -3.95 -1.98 18.40
N VAL A 99 -4.75 -1.75 17.35
CA VAL A 99 -4.37 -2.02 15.97
C VAL A 99 -3.25 -1.08 15.52
N GLN A 100 -3.34 0.22 15.83
CA GLN A 100 -2.28 1.18 15.53
C GLN A 100 -0.94 0.76 16.13
N ASP A 101 -0.93 0.38 17.41
CA ASP A 101 0.28 -0.07 18.10
C ASP A 101 0.88 -1.33 17.47
N LYS A 102 0.03 -2.26 17.06
CA LYS A 102 0.46 -3.48 16.35
C LYS A 102 1.13 -3.16 15.03
N VAL A 103 0.57 -2.24 14.26
CA VAL A 103 1.11 -1.81 12.96
C VAL A 103 2.44 -1.09 13.14
N LEU A 104 2.55 -0.20 14.13
CA LEU A 104 3.80 0.52 14.41
C LEU A 104 4.91 -0.44 14.87
N ARG A 105 4.58 -1.42 15.71
CA ARG A 105 5.54 -2.49 16.08
C ARG A 105 6.01 -3.27 14.87
N GLN A 106 5.10 -3.63 13.96
CA GLN A 106 5.43 -4.34 12.73
C GLN A 106 6.42 -3.55 11.87
N LEU A 107 6.21 -2.24 11.73
CA LEU A 107 7.14 -1.35 11.02
C LEU A 107 8.53 -1.34 11.66
N MET A 108 8.60 -1.27 12.98
CA MET A 108 9.87 -1.29 13.71
C MET A 108 10.59 -2.62 13.58
N GLU A 109 9.89 -3.72 13.80
CA GLU A 109 10.49 -5.08 13.79
C GLU A 109 11.00 -5.47 12.40
N ILE A 110 10.17 -5.30 11.36
CA ILE A 110 10.54 -5.70 10.01
C ILE A 110 11.68 -4.85 9.45
N ASN A 111 11.68 -3.56 9.77
CA ASN A 111 12.67 -2.61 9.26
C ASN A 111 13.87 -2.40 10.19
N ASP A 112 13.89 -3.06 11.35
CA ASP A 112 14.93 -2.90 12.37
C ASP A 112 15.11 -1.42 12.76
N LEU A 113 14.01 -0.76 13.12
CA LEU A 113 13.98 0.63 13.53
C LEU A 113 13.72 0.75 15.04
N ASP A 114 14.39 1.67 15.70
CA ASP A 114 14.00 2.11 17.04
C ASP A 114 12.87 3.16 16.95
N VAL A 115 12.36 3.60 18.09
CA VAL A 115 11.24 4.55 18.14
C VAL A 115 11.59 5.88 17.47
N ASP A 116 12.79 6.39 17.71
CA ASP A 116 13.21 7.68 17.14
C ASP A 116 13.36 7.60 15.62
N GLU A 117 13.94 6.52 15.12
CA GLU A 117 14.05 6.26 13.69
C GLU A 117 12.68 6.09 13.02
N LEU A 118 11.74 5.43 13.69
CA LEU A 118 10.37 5.31 13.19
C LEU A 118 9.69 6.68 13.11
N GLU A 119 9.82 7.50 14.13
CA GLU A 119 9.24 8.85 14.16
C GLU A 119 9.78 9.72 13.02
N GLU A 120 11.08 9.71 12.79
CA GLU A 120 11.73 10.43 11.68
C GLU A 120 11.20 9.95 10.34
N TYR A 121 11.10 8.64 10.16
CA TYR A 121 10.58 8.03 8.94
C TYR A 121 9.13 8.45 8.67
N ILE A 122 8.28 8.41 9.68
CA ILE A 122 6.87 8.80 9.57
C ILE A 122 6.74 10.26 9.18
N VAL A 123 7.53 11.16 9.78
CA VAL A 123 7.56 12.59 9.43
C VAL A 123 7.89 12.77 7.94
N GLU A 124 8.93 12.12 7.46
CA GLU A 124 9.34 12.19 6.05
C GLU A 124 8.25 11.71 5.10
N VAL A 125 7.62 10.58 5.44
CA VAL A 125 6.54 10.00 4.61
C VAL A 125 5.34 10.94 4.52
N PHE A 126 4.93 11.54 5.64
CA PHE A 126 3.80 12.47 5.65
C PHE A 126 4.13 13.80 4.98
N GLN A 127 5.36 14.30 5.08
CA GLN A 127 5.82 15.48 4.34
C GLN A 127 5.75 15.23 2.84
N LYS A 128 6.22 14.09 2.37
CA LYS A 128 6.16 13.69 0.96
C LYS A 128 4.71 13.56 0.46
N HIS A 129 3.86 13.00 1.28
CA HIS A 129 2.42 12.91 0.98
C HIS A 129 1.80 14.31 0.83
N ALA A 130 2.12 15.24 1.73
CA ALA A 130 1.61 16.60 1.66
C ALA A 130 2.06 17.32 0.37
N GLU A 131 3.32 17.17 -0.04
CA GLU A 131 3.83 17.71 -1.30
C GLU A 131 3.09 17.12 -2.50
N ARG A 132 3.00 15.80 -2.58
CA ARG A 132 2.33 15.10 -3.69
C ARG A 132 0.84 15.41 -3.77
N SER A 133 0.20 15.65 -2.64
CA SER A 133 -1.22 15.97 -2.57
C SER A 133 -1.58 17.38 -3.10
N GLN A 134 -0.59 18.21 -3.42
CA GLN A 134 -0.79 19.52 -4.04
C GLN A 134 -1.02 19.44 -5.56
N TYR A 135 -0.73 18.31 -6.17
CA TYR A 135 -0.73 18.16 -7.63
C TYR A 135 -1.74 17.11 -8.09
N ARG A 136 -2.24 17.29 -9.31
CA ARG A 136 -2.98 16.25 -10.01
C ARG A 136 -2.00 15.28 -10.66
N TRP A 137 -2.34 13.99 -10.62
CA TRP A 137 -1.51 12.92 -11.14
C TRP A 137 -2.16 12.28 -12.36
N SER A 138 -1.39 12.12 -13.43
CA SER A 138 -1.80 11.30 -14.57
C SER A 138 -1.62 9.84 -14.22
N LEU A 139 -2.60 9.01 -14.62
CA LEU A 139 -2.60 7.58 -14.28
C LEU A 139 -2.05 6.77 -15.44
N ASP A 140 -1.03 5.96 -15.20
CA ASP A 140 -0.46 5.01 -16.17
C ASP A 140 -0.73 3.58 -15.71
N LEU A 141 -1.63 2.89 -16.41
CA LEU A 141 -2.02 1.50 -16.16
C LEU A 141 -1.51 0.55 -17.25
N SER A 142 -0.46 0.93 -18.00
CA SER A 142 0.08 0.09 -19.08
C SER A 142 0.55 -1.28 -18.59
N TRP A 143 0.89 -1.43 -17.32
CA TRP A 143 1.21 -2.73 -16.71
C TRP A 143 0.12 -3.77 -16.93
N LEU A 144 -1.15 -3.39 -16.91
CA LEU A 144 -2.29 -4.29 -17.12
C LEU A 144 -2.30 -4.91 -18.52
N LYS A 145 -1.73 -4.23 -19.51
CA LYS A 145 -1.67 -4.71 -20.91
C LYS A 145 -0.61 -5.79 -21.12
N ALA A 146 0.33 -5.91 -20.17
CA ALA A 146 1.40 -6.91 -20.23
C ALA A 146 1.00 -8.27 -19.61
N LEU A 147 -0.19 -8.37 -19.07
CA LEU A 147 -0.71 -9.58 -18.42
C LEU A 147 -1.30 -10.57 -19.43
#